data_aa1783d5db035a971c20b7328e0a31ca
#
_entry.id   aa1783d5db035a971c20b7328e0a31ca
#
_cell.length_a   1.000
_cell.length_b   1.000
_cell.length_c   1.000
_cell.angle_alpha   90.00
_cell.angle_beta   90.00
_cell.angle_gamma   90.00
#
_symmetry.space_group_name_H-M   'P 1'
#
loop_
_entity.id
_entity.type
_entity.pdbx_description
1 polymer ?
#
loop_
_entity_poly.entity_id
_entity_poly.type
_entity_poly.pdbx_seq_one_letter_code
_entity_poly.pdbx_strand_id
1 'polypeptide(L)'
;IFAGSWYSQPITDRINGDLRRPALDEHLDDINRFEAMLVNEGALVLKFWFHLSKDGQKQRLKALEKDPRTAWRVTRESYDRLKTYGRLQQVAGHVLLVTHTAYAPWIIVEGTDDEYRSLTVGRIVLDAMKRRLSQDGLQRVPVAPPIVHPIDNKNVLSELDLKQKLAKKDYETQLAKYQARLAELVRDPRFVGKRSLVLVFEGSDAAGKGGSIRRVAASMDARQYQIIPI
;
A
#
# COMPACT_ATOMS: atom_id res chain seq x y z
N ILE A 1 8.28 -7.43 2.35
CA ILE A 1 7.63 -6.32 1.64
C ILE A 1 7.14 -6.84 0.30
N PHE A 2 5.85 -6.79 0.06
CA PHE A 2 5.24 -7.21 -1.21
C PHE A 2 5.03 -5.97 -2.08
N ALA A 3 5.68 -5.92 -3.24
CA ALA A 3 5.56 -4.88 -4.27
C ALA A 3 4.61 -5.37 -5.38
N GLY A 4 3.32 -5.26 -5.18
CA GLY A 4 2.32 -6.15 -5.70
C GLY A 4 2.14 -7.28 -4.69
N SER A 5 1.00 -7.93 -4.68
CA SER A 5 0.72 -8.97 -3.70
C SER A 5 -0.24 -10.01 -4.27
N TRP A 6 -0.74 -10.87 -3.44
CA TRP A 6 -1.82 -11.81 -3.75
C TRP A 6 -3.12 -11.14 -4.24
N TYR A 7 -3.24 -9.82 -4.15
CA TYR A 7 -4.34 -9.04 -4.73
C TYR A 7 -4.13 -8.70 -6.21
N SER A 8 -2.87 -8.58 -6.67
CA SER A 8 -2.53 -8.07 -8.01
C SER A 8 -3.16 -8.90 -9.13
N GLN A 9 -3.03 -10.21 -9.06
CA GLN A 9 -3.53 -11.11 -10.12
C GLN A 9 -5.07 -11.11 -10.18
N PRO A 10 -5.84 -11.35 -9.10
CA PRO A 10 -7.29 -11.30 -9.13
C PRO A 10 -7.86 -9.97 -9.61
N ILE A 11 -7.23 -8.84 -9.23
CA ILE A 11 -7.62 -7.51 -9.69
C ILE A 11 -7.40 -7.40 -11.20
N THR A 12 -6.25 -7.81 -11.69
CA THR A 12 -5.89 -7.74 -13.12
C THR A 12 -6.81 -8.60 -13.98
N ASP A 13 -7.05 -9.84 -13.58
CA ASP A 13 -7.92 -10.78 -14.30
C ASP A 13 -9.36 -10.27 -14.33
N ARG A 14 -9.82 -9.64 -13.24
CA ARG A 14 -11.15 -9.03 -13.19
C ARG A 14 -11.27 -7.81 -14.11
N ILE A 15 -10.23 -6.98 -14.21
CA ILE A 15 -10.18 -5.82 -15.10
C ILE A 15 -10.19 -6.27 -16.57
N ASN A 16 -9.43 -7.30 -16.89
CA ASN A 16 -9.34 -7.84 -18.25
C ASN A 16 -10.61 -8.59 -18.66
N GLY A 17 -11.43 -9.03 -17.73
CA GLY A 17 -12.64 -9.81 -17.98
C GLY A 17 -12.43 -11.33 -17.88
N ASP A 18 -11.24 -11.77 -17.54
CA ASP A 18 -10.87 -13.18 -17.40
C ASP A 18 -11.46 -13.83 -16.14
N LEU A 19 -11.78 -13.00 -15.13
CA LEU A 19 -12.37 -13.43 -13.86
C LEU A 19 -13.77 -12.83 -13.68
N ARG A 20 -14.78 -13.68 -13.38
CA ARG A 20 -16.14 -13.23 -13.04
C ARG A 20 -16.22 -12.78 -11.58
N ARG A 21 -17.21 -11.96 -11.24
CA ARG A 21 -17.36 -11.41 -9.89
C ARG A 21 -17.45 -12.49 -8.79
N PRO A 22 -18.26 -13.57 -8.92
CA PRO A 22 -18.31 -14.60 -7.89
C PRO A 22 -16.96 -15.27 -7.63
N ALA A 23 -16.19 -15.57 -8.70
CA ALA A 23 -14.87 -16.14 -8.56
C ALA A 23 -13.85 -15.15 -7.95
N LEU A 24 -13.99 -13.84 -8.23
CA LEU A 24 -13.22 -12.82 -7.51
C LEU A 24 -13.53 -12.87 -6.01
N ASP A 25 -14.81 -12.93 -5.64
CA ASP A 25 -15.24 -12.94 -4.23
C ASP A 25 -14.69 -14.19 -3.49
N GLU A 26 -14.64 -15.36 -4.13
CA GLU A 26 -13.99 -16.56 -3.59
C GLU A 26 -12.48 -16.33 -3.34
N HIS A 27 -11.76 -15.74 -4.29
CA HIS A 27 -10.36 -15.39 -4.10
C HIS A 27 -10.15 -14.40 -2.95
N LEU A 28 -11.05 -13.43 -2.79
CA LEU A 28 -10.96 -12.46 -1.70
C LEU A 28 -11.22 -13.11 -0.33
N ASP A 29 -12.10 -14.09 -0.26
CA ASP A 29 -12.32 -14.88 0.95
C ASP A 29 -11.12 -15.74 1.31
N ASP A 30 -10.45 -16.36 0.32
CA ASP A 30 -9.19 -17.09 0.54
C ASP A 30 -8.09 -16.16 1.05
N ILE A 31 -7.97 -14.97 0.48
CA ILE A 31 -7.03 -13.94 0.93
C ILE A 31 -7.32 -13.52 2.37
N ASN A 32 -8.58 -13.28 2.73
CA ASN A 32 -8.95 -12.94 4.10
C ASN A 32 -8.57 -14.05 5.09
N ARG A 33 -8.80 -15.33 4.73
CA ARG A 33 -8.37 -16.49 5.55
C ARG A 33 -6.85 -16.55 5.70
N PHE A 34 -6.13 -16.33 4.61
CA PHE A 34 -4.66 -16.32 4.62
C PHE A 34 -4.11 -15.19 5.51
N GLU A 35 -4.64 -13.97 5.38
CA GLU A 35 -4.23 -12.84 6.22
C GLU A 35 -4.56 -13.07 7.71
N ALA A 36 -5.73 -13.65 8.00
CA ALA A 36 -6.10 -14.04 9.37
C ALA A 36 -5.12 -15.05 9.95
N MET A 37 -4.69 -16.04 9.16
CA MET A 37 -3.67 -17.01 9.57
C MET A 37 -2.35 -16.31 9.92
N LEU A 38 -1.85 -15.41 9.06
CA LEU A 38 -0.62 -14.67 9.33
C LEU A 38 -0.71 -13.85 10.63
N VAL A 39 -1.83 -13.19 10.85
CA VAL A 39 -2.03 -12.37 12.07
C VAL A 39 -2.14 -13.25 13.32
N ASN A 40 -2.81 -14.39 13.24
CA ASN A 40 -2.90 -15.35 14.35
C ASN A 40 -1.53 -15.92 14.72
N GLU A 41 -0.63 -16.09 13.75
CA GLU A 41 0.77 -16.47 13.97
C GLU A 41 1.65 -15.29 14.46
N GLY A 42 1.05 -14.15 14.76
CA GLY A 42 1.71 -13.00 15.36
C GLY A 42 2.31 -11.99 14.37
N ALA A 43 2.10 -12.14 13.07
CA ALA A 43 2.54 -11.16 12.09
C ALA A 43 1.76 -9.84 12.23
N LEU A 44 2.45 -8.71 12.05
CA LEU A 44 1.83 -7.41 11.84
C LEU A 44 1.66 -7.19 10.33
N VAL A 45 0.43 -7.24 9.85
CA VAL A 45 0.11 -7.04 8.43
C VAL A 45 -0.36 -5.61 8.20
N LEU A 46 0.32 -4.87 7.33
CA LEU A 46 -0.04 -3.52 6.92
C LEU A 46 -0.24 -3.49 5.40
N LYS A 47 -1.42 -3.11 4.97
CA LYS A 47 -1.81 -3.05 3.55
C LYS A 47 -1.95 -1.61 3.11
N PHE A 48 -1.23 -1.22 2.05
CA PHE A 48 -1.24 0.11 1.49
C PHE A 48 -1.80 0.10 0.07
N TRP A 49 -2.83 0.89 -0.16
CA TRP A 49 -3.35 1.18 -1.49
C TRP A 49 -2.91 2.57 -1.94
N PHE A 50 -2.11 2.62 -2.99
CA PHE A 50 -1.64 3.88 -3.57
C PHE A 50 -2.60 4.36 -4.65
N HIS A 51 -3.19 5.51 -4.44
CA HIS A 51 -4.18 6.07 -5.35
C HIS A 51 -3.66 7.33 -6.06
N LEU A 52 -3.94 7.41 -7.37
CA LEU A 52 -3.81 8.60 -8.19
C LEU A 52 -5.08 8.79 -9.00
N SER A 53 -5.46 10.05 -9.27
CA SER A 53 -6.49 10.33 -10.26
C SER A 53 -6.02 9.94 -11.67
N LYS A 54 -6.96 9.74 -12.59
CA LYS A 54 -6.65 9.43 -13.99
C LYS A 54 -5.73 10.48 -14.62
N ASP A 55 -6.01 11.77 -14.35
CA ASP A 55 -5.21 12.86 -14.86
C ASP A 55 -3.83 12.92 -14.19
N GLY A 56 -3.75 12.70 -12.88
CA GLY A 56 -2.49 12.61 -12.16
C GLY A 56 -1.61 11.47 -12.68
N GLN A 57 -2.19 10.30 -12.96
CA GLN A 57 -1.48 9.18 -13.56
C GLN A 57 -0.97 9.53 -14.96
N LYS A 58 -1.81 10.15 -15.81
CA LYS A 58 -1.42 10.60 -17.14
C LYS A 58 -0.29 11.62 -17.12
N GLN A 59 -0.37 12.61 -16.22
CA GLN A 59 0.68 13.62 -16.05
C GLN A 59 2.00 12.99 -15.61
N ARG A 60 1.96 12.04 -14.68
CA ARG A 60 3.15 11.35 -14.19
C ARG A 60 3.79 10.47 -15.26
N LEU A 61 3.01 9.73 -16.04
CA LEU A 61 3.54 8.96 -17.17
C LEU A 61 4.26 9.85 -18.17
N LYS A 62 3.67 11.00 -18.54
CA LYS A 62 4.33 11.98 -19.42
C LYS A 62 5.62 12.55 -18.83
N ALA A 63 5.67 12.79 -17.52
CA ALA A 63 6.87 13.27 -16.86
C ALA A 63 7.98 12.21 -16.87
N LEU A 64 7.65 10.94 -16.59
CA LEU A 64 8.57 9.82 -16.65
C LEU A 64 9.14 9.60 -18.08
N GLU A 65 8.29 9.73 -19.10
CA GLU A 65 8.67 9.56 -20.50
C GLU A 65 9.63 10.64 -21.00
N LYS A 66 9.53 11.87 -20.47
CA LYS A 66 10.39 12.98 -20.82
C LYS A 66 11.81 12.89 -20.22
N ASP A 67 12.00 12.20 -19.12
CA ASP A 67 13.31 12.03 -18.48
C ASP A 67 13.98 10.74 -19.03
N PRO A 68 15.12 10.85 -19.76
CA PRO A 68 15.82 9.69 -20.32
C PRO A 68 16.17 8.61 -19.29
N ARG A 69 16.34 9.00 -18.01
CA ARG A 69 16.64 8.06 -16.92
C ARG A 69 15.45 7.22 -16.50
N THR A 70 14.23 7.63 -16.86
CA THR A 70 12.99 6.98 -16.43
C THR A 70 12.07 6.60 -17.60
N ALA A 71 12.35 7.05 -18.82
CA ALA A 71 11.54 6.80 -20.01
C ALA A 71 11.29 5.30 -20.26
N TRP A 72 12.27 4.45 -19.98
CA TRP A 72 12.18 2.99 -20.09
C TRP A 72 11.09 2.36 -19.21
N ARG A 73 10.57 3.09 -18.22
CA ARG A 73 9.49 2.62 -17.33
C ARG A 73 8.11 2.79 -17.95
N VAL A 74 8.00 3.58 -18.98
CA VAL A 74 6.73 3.88 -19.64
C VAL A 74 6.62 3.01 -20.88
N THR A 75 5.67 2.09 -20.87
CA THR A 75 5.39 1.19 -21.96
C THR A 75 4.02 1.51 -22.58
N ARG A 76 3.71 0.90 -23.71
CA ARG A 76 2.39 1.00 -24.34
C ARG A 76 1.29 0.53 -23.37
N GLU A 77 1.55 -0.53 -22.63
CA GLU A 77 0.61 -1.06 -21.63
C GLU A 77 0.31 -0.05 -20.52
N SER A 78 1.27 0.82 -20.15
CA SER A 78 1.04 1.88 -19.16
C SER A 78 -0.08 2.84 -19.60
N TYR A 79 -0.13 3.16 -20.89
CA TYR A 79 -1.20 3.99 -21.47
C TYR A 79 -2.50 3.20 -21.69
N ASP A 80 -2.43 1.93 -22.00
CA ASP A 80 -3.62 1.08 -22.15
C ASP A 80 -4.33 0.90 -20.80
N ARG A 81 -3.59 0.78 -19.70
CA ARG A 81 -4.15 0.78 -18.32
C ARG A 81 -4.91 2.07 -17.97
N LEU A 82 -4.53 3.22 -18.53
CA LEU A 82 -5.31 4.45 -18.37
C LEU A 82 -6.70 4.36 -19.01
N LYS A 83 -6.87 3.58 -20.06
CA LYS A 83 -8.19 3.37 -20.71
C LYS A 83 -9.13 2.59 -19.78
N THR A 84 -8.60 1.67 -19.01
CA THR A 84 -9.34 0.83 -18.07
C THR A 84 -9.44 1.42 -16.66
N TYR A 85 -9.00 2.67 -16.45
CA TYR A 85 -8.97 3.33 -15.14
C TYR A 85 -10.31 3.26 -14.38
N GLY A 86 -11.44 3.54 -15.04
CA GLY A 86 -12.75 3.46 -14.40
C GLY A 86 -13.09 2.05 -13.91
N ARG A 87 -12.73 1.02 -14.70
CA ARG A 87 -12.90 -0.39 -14.29
C ARG A 87 -11.98 -0.73 -13.13
N LEU A 88 -10.71 -0.29 -13.16
CA LEU A 88 -9.78 -0.45 -12.03
C LEU A 88 -10.36 0.16 -10.75
N GLN A 89 -10.90 1.38 -10.82
CA GLN A 89 -11.47 2.06 -9.66
C GLN A 89 -12.66 1.30 -9.06
N GLN A 90 -13.53 0.74 -9.90
CA GLN A 90 -14.66 -0.08 -9.44
C GLN A 90 -14.21 -1.40 -8.80
N VAL A 91 -13.30 -2.12 -9.46
CA VAL A 91 -12.77 -3.38 -8.95
C VAL A 91 -11.99 -3.16 -7.65
N ALA A 92 -11.11 -2.18 -7.63
CA ALA A 92 -10.34 -1.82 -6.44
C ALA A 92 -11.23 -1.41 -5.27
N GLY A 93 -12.26 -0.59 -5.53
CA GLY A 93 -13.23 -0.22 -4.49
C GLY A 93 -13.91 -1.42 -3.86
N HIS A 94 -14.31 -2.41 -4.66
CA HIS A 94 -14.88 -3.66 -4.18
C HIS A 94 -13.88 -4.48 -3.37
N VAL A 95 -12.67 -4.68 -3.88
CA VAL A 95 -11.59 -5.40 -3.19
C VAL A 95 -11.27 -4.76 -1.84
N LEU A 96 -11.05 -3.45 -1.83
CA LEU A 96 -10.77 -2.71 -0.60
C LEU A 96 -11.88 -2.88 0.43
N LEU A 97 -13.14 -2.82 0.01
CA LEU A 97 -14.28 -2.97 0.89
C LEU A 97 -14.36 -4.37 1.50
N VAL A 98 -14.27 -5.42 0.68
CA VAL A 98 -14.44 -6.82 1.11
C VAL A 98 -13.27 -7.31 1.97
N THR A 99 -12.07 -6.78 1.73
CA THR A 99 -10.86 -7.23 2.43
C THR A 99 -10.34 -6.22 3.46
N HIS A 100 -11.11 -5.17 3.79
CA HIS A 100 -10.80 -4.27 4.89
C HIS A 100 -11.20 -4.91 6.22
N THR A 101 -10.33 -5.74 6.76
CA THR A 101 -10.59 -6.46 8.01
C THR A 101 -10.02 -5.73 9.22
N ALA A 102 -10.57 -6.01 10.41
CA ALA A 102 -10.10 -5.41 11.66
C ALA A 102 -8.64 -5.79 12.00
N TYR A 103 -8.20 -6.97 11.58
CA TYR A 103 -6.86 -7.49 11.85
C TYR A 103 -5.82 -7.10 10.78
N ALA A 104 -6.27 -6.77 9.55
CA ALA A 104 -5.42 -6.32 8.44
C ALA A 104 -6.15 -5.24 7.61
N PRO A 105 -6.29 -4.02 8.14
CA PRO A 105 -7.01 -2.95 7.45
C PRO A 105 -6.20 -2.38 6.27
N TRP A 106 -6.90 -1.92 5.24
CA TRP A 106 -6.31 -1.14 4.18
C TRP A 106 -6.05 0.30 4.62
N ILE A 107 -4.91 0.81 4.21
CA ILE A 107 -4.48 2.19 4.37
C ILE A 107 -4.40 2.81 2.98
N ILE A 108 -5.28 3.75 2.70
CA ILE A 108 -5.30 4.43 1.40
C ILE A 108 -4.33 5.59 1.45
N VAL A 109 -3.37 5.60 0.52
CA VAL A 109 -2.31 6.61 0.44
C VAL A 109 -2.50 7.44 -0.82
N GLU A 110 -2.62 8.73 -0.64
CA GLU A 110 -2.64 9.69 -1.73
C GLU A 110 -1.28 9.69 -2.44
N GLY A 111 -1.30 9.56 -3.76
CA GLY A 111 -0.09 9.30 -4.58
C GLY A 111 0.47 10.53 -5.31
N THR A 112 -0.18 11.71 -5.27
CA THR A 112 0.19 12.85 -6.10
C THR A 112 1.54 13.44 -5.70
N ASP A 113 1.73 13.73 -4.41
CA ASP A 113 2.98 14.26 -3.89
C ASP A 113 3.89 13.14 -3.39
N ASP A 114 5.11 13.07 -3.92
CA ASP A 114 6.08 12.01 -3.63
C ASP A 114 6.60 12.08 -2.19
N GLU A 115 6.74 13.27 -1.66
CA GLU A 115 7.31 13.54 -0.34
C GLU A 115 6.26 13.24 0.73
N TYR A 116 5.07 13.79 0.57
CA TYR A 116 3.92 13.51 1.45
C TYR A 116 3.61 12.02 1.53
N ARG A 117 3.49 11.36 0.39
CA ARG A 117 3.21 9.92 0.29
C ARG A 117 4.25 9.08 1.04
N SER A 118 5.53 9.33 0.77
CA SER A 118 6.62 8.54 1.33
C SER A 118 6.72 8.72 2.84
N LEU A 119 6.53 9.94 3.32
CA LEU A 119 6.55 10.24 4.75
C LEU A 119 5.33 9.65 5.48
N THR A 120 4.17 9.71 4.85
CA THR A 120 2.93 9.11 5.38
C THR A 120 3.09 7.61 5.59
N VAL A 121 3.62 6.89 4.60
CA VAL A 121 3.91 5.44 4.75
C VAL A 121 4.91 5.19 5.87
N GLY A 122 6.03 5.91 5.89
CA GLY A 122 7.06 5.75 6.92
C GLY A 122 6.53 5.98 8.33
N ARG A 123 5.73 7.03 8.53
CA ARG A 123 5.08 7.33 9.82
C ARG A 123 4.14 6.21 10.26
N ILE A 124 3.29 5.72 9.36
CA ILE A 124 2.32 4.66 9.67
C ILE A 124 3.02 3.36 10.06
N VAL A 125 4.04 2.95 9.30
CA VAL A 125 4.85 1.77 9.62
C VAL A 125 5.50 1.92 10.99
N LEU A 126 6.15 3.06 11.25
CA LEU A 126 6.80 3.35 12.53
C LEU A 126 5.82 3.30 13.70
N ASP A 127 4.66 3.94 13.58
CA ASP A 127 3.67 3.99 14.65
C ASP A 127 3.02 2.61 14.90
N ALA A 128 2.80 1.83 13.85
CA ALA A 128 2.29 0.46 13.97
C ALA A 128 3.30 -0.45 14.69
N MET A 129 4.59 -0.36 14.33
CA MET A 129 5.64 -1.12 15.01
C MET A 129 5.79 -0.72 16.48
N LYS A 130 5.78 0.60 16.79
CA LYS A 130 5.84 1.08 18.18
C LYS A 130 4.68 0.51 19.00
N ARG A 131 3.46 0.62 18.49
CA ARG A 131 2.28 0.05 19.17
C ARG A 131 2.44 -1.45 19.40
N ARG A 132 2.90 -2.19 18.38
CA ARG A 132 3.09 -3.65 18.50
C ARG A 132 4.14 -4.02 19.53
N LEU A 133 5.18 -3.21 19.71
CA LEU A 133 6.24 -3.45 20.71
C LEU A 133 5.86 -3.00 22.13
N SER A 134 4.97 -2.02 22.25
CA SER A 134 4.51 -1.55 23.57
C SER A 134 3.38 -2.42 24.15
N GLN A 135 2.74 -3.23 23.33
CA GLN A 135 1.67 -4.13 23.77
C GLN A 135 2.26 -5.49 24.18
N ASP A 136 2.58 -5.64 25.45
CA ASP A 136 2.86 -6.94 26.05
C ASP A 136 1.54 -7.71 26.19
N GLY A 137 1.36 -8.70 25.30
CA GLY A 137 0.25 -9.67 25.33
C GLY A 137 -1.06 -9.18 24.71
N LEU A 138 -1.53 -9.92 23.70
CA LEU A 138 -2.92 -10.08 23.22
C LEU A 138 -3.84 -8.84 23.27
N GLN A 139 -3.42 -7.68 22.78
CA GLN A 139 -4.38 -6.63 22.50
C GLN A 139 -4.74 -6.61 21.03
N ARG A 140 -6.04 -6.73 20.78
CA ARG A 140 -6.68 -6.60 19.50
C ARG A 140 -6.18 -5.34 18.81
N VAL A 141 -5.76 -5.49 17.56
CA VAL A 141 -5.45 -4.36 16.67
C VAL A 141 -6.61 -3.35 16.77
N PRO A 142 -6.34 -2.05 16.94
CA PRO A 142 -7.41 -1.07 16.89
C PRO A 142 -8.21 -1.29 15.60
N VAL A 143 -9.49 -1.53 15.73
CA VAL A 143 -10.39 -1.70 14.59
C VAL A 143 -10.35 -0.39 13.82
N ALA A 144 -9.76 -0.39 12.63
CA ALA A 144 -9.96 0.72 11.72
C ALA A 144 -11.48 0.88 11.50
N PRO A 145 -12.00 2.10 11.48
CA PRO A 145 -13.43 2.29 11.24
C PRO A 145 -13.80 1.56 9.95
N PRO A 146 -14.94 0.85 9.95
CA PRO A 146 -15.37 0.12 8.77
C PRO A 146 -15.45 1.06 7.57
N ILE A 147 -14.98 0.62 6.43
CA ILE A 147 -15.25 1.32 5.17
C ILE A 147 -16.75 1.18 4.96
N VAL A 148 -17.49 2.25 5.23
CA VAL A 148 -18.95 2.27 5.10
C VAL A 148 -19.30 2.06 3.62
N HIS A 149 -20.25 1.16 3.34
CA HIS A 149 -20.80 1.01 1.99
C HIS A 149 -21.34 2.37 1.53
N PRO A 150 -20.91 2.88 0.37
CA PRO A 150 -21.46 4.12 -0.14
C PRO A 150 -22.94 3.93 -0.47
N ILE A 151 -23.79 4.70 0.19
CA ILE A 151 -25.22 4.74 -0.06
C ILE A 151 -25.50 5.32 -1.46
N ASP A 152 -24.54 6.10 -2.02
CA ASP A 152 -24.71 6.91 -3.23
C ASP A 152 -23.81 6.50 -4.40
N ASN A 153 -23.42 5.26 -4.56
CA ASN A 153 -22.46 4.80 -5.60
C ASN A 153 -21.08 5.52 -5.57
N LYS A 154 -20.76 6.24 -4.51
CA LYS A 154 -19.46 6.88 -4.34
C LYS A 154 -18.44 5.85 -3.87
N ASN A 155 -17.33 5.76 -4.58
CA ASN A 155 -16.22 4.88 -4.19
C ASN A 155 -15.33 5.62 -3.18
N VAL A 156 -14.85 4.94 -2.15
CA VAL A 156 -13.91 5.49 -1.16
C VAL A 156 -12.69 6.18 -1.81
N LEU A 157 -12.29 5.73 -2.99
CA LEU A 157 -11.19 6.33 -3.75
C LEU A 157 -11.57 7.66 -4.43
N SER A 158 -12.85 7.94 -4.65
CA SER A 158 -13.32 9.20 -5.22
C SER A 158 -13.41 10.36 -4.22
N GLU A 159 -13.43 10.04 -2.92
CA GLU A 159 -13.53 11.01 -1.82
C GLU A 159 -12.15 11.41 -1.25
N LEU A 160 -11.06 10.90 -1.80
CA LEU A 160 -9.71 11.21 -1.32
C LEU A 160 -9.32 12.66 -1.62
N ASP A 161 -8.75 13.34 -0.64
CA ASP A 161 -8.11 14.64 -0.85
C ASP A 161 -6.75 14.45 -1.55
N LEU A 162 -6.74 14.68 -2.86
CA LEU A 162 -5.55 14.56 -3.71
C LEU A 162 -4.71 15.85 -3.77
N LYS A 163 -4.94 16.81 -2.87
CA LYS A 163 -4.24 18.09 -2.84
C LYS A 163 -3.14 18.17 -1.78
N GLN A 164 -2.94 17.09 -1.02
CA GLN A 164 -1.94 17.04 0.03
C GLN A 164 -0.53 17.26 -0.52
N LYS A 165 0.22 18.16 0.10
CA LYS A 165 1.61 18.50 -0.26
C LYS A 165 2.45 18.64 1.00
N LEU A 166 3.74 18.36 0.89
CA LEU A 166 4.71 18.54 1.95
C LEU A 166 5.88 19.38 1.44
N ALA A 167 6.34 20.35 2.25
CA ALA A 167 7.51 21.14 1.90
C ALA A 167 8.78 20.27 1.96
N LYS A 168 9.68 20.43 0.98
CA LYS A 168 10.89 19.61 0.84
C LYS A 168 11.75 19.61 2.10
N LYS A 169 11.96 20.76 2.75
CA LYS A 169 12.77 20.89 3.98
C LYS A 169 12.16 20.07 5.13
N ASP A 170 10.86 20.13 5.29
CA ASP A 170 10.14 19.37 6.34
C ASP A 170 10.20 17.88 6.06
N TYR A 171 10.08 17.50 4.78
CA TYR A 171 10.22 16.12 4.33
C TYR A 171 11.61 15.55 4.67
N GLU A 172 12.70 16.22 4.29
CA GLU A 172 14.06 15.74 4.53
C GLU A 172 14.34 15.55 6.03
N THR A 173 13.92 16.51 6.85
CA THR A 173 14.08 16.45 8.31
C THR A 173 13.31 15.28 8.92
N GLN A 174 12.05 15.14 8.55
CA GLN A 174 11.19 14.08 9.08
C GLN A 174 11.58 12.70 8.55
N LEU A 175 12.01 12.60 7.28
CA LEU A 175 12.45 11.33 6.69
C LEU A 175 13.66 10.78 7.46
N ALA A 176 14.67 11.58 7.69
CA ALA A 176 15.87 11.17 8.44
C ALA A 176 15.50 10.69 9.86
N LYS A 177 14.64 11.43 10.56
CA LYS A 177 14.15 11.06 11.89
C LYS A 177 13.40 9.73 11.89
N TYR A 178 12.52 9.51 10.91
CA TYR A 178 11.71 8.28 10.85
C TYR A 178 12.55 7.08 10.44
N GLN A 179 13.48 7.25 9.51
CA GLN A 179 14.41 6.20 9.10
C GLN A 179 15.33 5.77 10.26
N ALA A 180 15.89 6.71 11.01
CA ALA A 180 16.68 6.41 12.21
C ALA A 180 15.86 5.59 13.23
N ARG A 181 14.63 6.03 13.50
CA ARG A 181 13.77 5.32 14.46
C ARG A 181 13.31 3.95 13.98
N LEU A 182 13.05 3.79 12.68
CA LEU A 182 12.71 2.48 12.11
C LEU A 182 13.91 1.53 12.20
N ALA A 183 15.12 2.03 11.91
CA ALA A 183 16.36 1.26 12.05
C ALA A 183 16.59 0.77 13.49
N GLU A 184 16.23 1.56 14.50
CA GLU A 184 16.29 1.13 15.90
C GLU A 184 15.26 0.03 16.19
N LEU A 185 14.00 0.22 15.76
CA LEU A 185 12.93 -0.74 16.06
C LEU A 185 13.14 -2.10 15.42
N VAL A 186 13.65 -2.17 14.19
CA VAL A 186 13.93 -3.46 13.55
C VAL A 186 15.10 -4.23 14.19
N ARG A 187 15.92 -3.55 15.01
CA ARG A 187 17.00 -4.14 15.79
C ARG A 187 16.64 -4.40 17.26
N ASP A 188 15.46 -3.97 17.68
CA ASP A 188 15.01 -4.16 19.05
C ASP A 188 14.91 -5.66 19.38
N PRO A 189 15.49 -6.14 20.52
CA PRO A 189 15.44 -7.56 20.89
C PRO A 189 14.03 -8.12 21.07
N ARG A 190 13.04 -7.26 21.27
CA ARG A 190 11.61 -7.62 21.34
C ARG A 190 11.01 -7.87 19.95
N PHE A 191 11.69 -7.42 18.90
CA PHE A 191 11.28 -7.62 17.51
C PHE A 191 12.07 -8.74 16.85
N VAL A 192 13.39 -8.72 16.95
CA VAL A 192 14.30 -9.65 16.25
C VAL A 192 14.03 -11.10 16.66
N GLY A 193 13.74 -11.95 15.68
CA GLY A 193 13.49 -13.39 15.88
C GLY A 193 12.17 -13.73 16.60
N LYS A 194 11.36 -12.73 16.94
CA LYS A 194 10.12 -12.94 17.71
C LYS A 194 8.88 -12.42 16.99
N ARG A 195 9.04 -11.51 16.04
CA ARG A 195 7.91 -10.83 15.37
C ARG A 195 8.19 -10.67 13.88
N SER A 196 7.14 -10.70 13.09
CA SER A 196 7.19 -10.44 11.65
C SER A 196 6.35 -9.23 11.31
N LEU A 197 6.84 -8.43 10.37
CA LEU A 197 6.11 -7.32 9.77
C LEU A 197 5.91 -7.62 8.28
N VAL A 198 4.65 -7.71 7.87
CA VAL A 198 4.27 -7.88 6.48
C VAL A 198 3.72 -6.56 5.96
N LEU A 199 4.37 -5.99 4.94
CA LEU A 199 3.94 -4.77 4.27
C LEU A 199 3.45 -5.10 2.86
N VAL A 200 2.20 -4.81 2.59
CA VAL A 200 1.55 -5.00 1.29
C VAL A 200 1.37 -3.65 0.62
N PHE A 201 1.87 -3.50 -0.60
CA PHE A 201 1.82 -2.26 -1.39
C PHE A 201 1.07 -2.51 -2.70
N GLU A 202 -0.14 -2.01 -2.78
CA GLU A 202 -1.00 -2.08 -3.97
C GLU A 202 -1.39 -0.67 -4.46
N GLY A 203 -1.99 -0.59 -5.61
CA GLY A 203 -2.49 0.66 -6.17
C GLY A 203 -2.22 0.83 -7.66
N SER A 204 -2.75 1.92 -8.20
CA SER A 204 -2.65 2.23 -9.62
C SER A 204 -1.21 2.39 -10.10
N ASP A 205 -1.03 2.25 -11.40
CA ASP A 205 0.28 2.40 -12.03
C ASP A 205 0.83 3.82 -11.80
N ALA A 206 2.15 3.92 -11.67
CA ALA A 206 2.84 5.18 -11.36
C ALA A 206 2.42 5.88 -10.03
N ALA A 207 1.59 5.25 -9.18
CA ALA A 207 1.17 5.85 -7.90
C ALA A 207 2.29 5.97 -6.84
N GLY A 208 3.50 5.47 -7.13
CA GLY A 208 4.69 5.70 -6.31
C GLY A 208 5.01 4.61 -5.30
N LYS A 209 4.42 3.42 -5.43
CA LYS A 209 4.72 2.24 -4.59
C LYS A 209 6.22 2.02 -4.40
N GLY A 210 6.96 1.85 -5.50
CA GLY A 210 8.41 1.59 -5.46
C GLY A 210 9.24 2.70 -4.82
N GLY A 211 8.80 3.96 -4.92
CA GLY A 211 9.44 5.08 -4.22
C GLY A 211 9.29 4.97 -2.70
N SER A 212 8.10 4.63 -2.22
CA SER A 212 7.81 4.45 -0.80
C SER A 212 8.53 3.22 -0.23
N ILE A 213 8.50 2.09 -0.96
CA ILE A 213 9.24 0.87 -0.57
C ILE A 213 10.72 1.16 -0.38
N ARG A 214 11.37 1.84 -1.35
CA ARG A 214 12.79 2.19 -1.23
C ARG A 214 13.11 3.03 0.00
N ARG A 215 12.25 3.97 0.36
CA ARG A 215 12.48 4.84 1.53
C ARG A 215 12.32 4.08 2.85
N VAL A 216 11.38 3.16 2.92
CA VAL A 216 11.24 2.26 4.08
C VAL A 216 12.44 1.31 4.15
N ALA A 217 12.79 0.65 3.05
CA ALA A 217 13.89 -0.31 3.02
C ALA A 217 15.27 0.33 3.28
N ALA A 218 15.47 1.60 2.90
CA ALA A 218 16.74 2.30 3.11
C ALA A 218 17.13 2.46 4.59
N SER A 219 16.20 2.29 5.52
CA SER A 219 16.47 2.33 6.97
C SER A 219 16.87 0.99 7.57
N MET A 220 16.82 -0.09 6.81
CA MET A 220 17.03 -1.46 7.28
C MET A 220 18.25 -2.09 6.62
N ASP A 221 18.91 -2.99 7.33
CA ASP A 221 19.93 -3.86 6.75
C ASP A 221 19.28 -4.86 5.78
N ALA A 222 19.91 -5.11 4.63
CA ALA A 222 19.39 -6.02 3.60
C ALA A 222 19.07 -7.43 4.12
N ARG A 223 19.72 -7.87 5.19
CA ARG A 223 19.47 -9.14 5.87
C ARG A 223 18.19 -9.16 6.71
N GLN A 224 17.60 -8.00 6.98
CA GLN A 224 16.43 -7.85 7.86
C GLN A 224 15.11 -7.76 7.10
N TYR A 225 15.14 -7.68 5.78
CA TYR A 225 13.94 -7.62 4.98
C TYR A 225 14.06 -8.36 3.65
N GLN A 226 12.94 -8.70 3.09
CA GLN A 226 12.82 -9.24 1.73
C GLN A 226 11.77 -8.43 0.97
N ILE A 227 12.05 -8.06 -0.28
CA ILE A 227 11.09 -7.49 -1.21
C ILE A 227 10.66 -8.60 -2.15
N ILE A 228 9.35 -8.84 -2.22
CA ILE A 228 8.75 -9.87 -3.07
C ILE A 228 7.93 -9.13 -4.13
N PRO A 229 8.39 -9.04 -5.39
CA PRO A 229 7.59 -8.58 -6.51
C PRO A 229 6.62 -9.70 -6.92
N ILE A 230 5.40 -9.33 -7.24
CA ILE A 230 4.36 -10.22 -7.77
C ILE A 230 3.83 -9.62 -9.07
#